data_0ba659037e7bb8e0cffb5e9ddc7910c0
#
_entry.id   0ba659037e7bb8e0cffb5e9ddc7910c0
#
_cell.length_a   1.000
_cell.length_b   1.000
_cell.length_c   1.000
_cell.angle_alpha   90.00
_cell.angle_beta   90.00
_cell.angle_gamma   90.00
#
_symmetry.space_group_name_H-M   'P 1'
#
loop_
_entity.id
_entity.type
_entity.pdbx_description
1 polymer ?
#
loop_
_entity_poly.entity_id
_entity_poly.type
_entity_poly.pdbx_seq_one_letter_code
_entity_poly.pdbx_strand_id
1 'polypeptide(L)'
;MLKTVNLGLQYGSRKLFDNVNISFTKGNCYGIIGANGAGKSTFLKLLSKEIDSTSGEVIMDKNERMSVLKQDQNAYNNETVINTVLLGHKRLIEIMKQKDELYAKEDFTDEDGVLAAELEGEFAELGGWEAESDAESLLNGIGVDSEYHYMLMGELDAKIKIKVLLAQALFGNPDILLLDEPTNNLDYKSTRWLENFLLNFENTVLIVSHDRHFLNNVCTHICDVDFGKIKLYVGNYEFWYESSQLALQQAKDQNKKAEQKVKELQEFIARFSANKSKSRQATSRKKLLDKINIEDIEPSSRRYPYIGFKPNREVGNDILFVENLSKPGVFENLTFSVNKNDKIAFLSENSHQITALFNILSGKDTDYTGKFKWGITTSVGFLPQDNKEYFDKELSLIDWLRQYSPQDQTETFIRGWLGRMLFSGEESFKKCNVLSGGEKVRCMFAKIMLESPNILMFEDPTNHLDLESITALNEGMSNFKGNILFSSHDAELLQTVANRIISFNKDGSYTDRMTTYEEFLELQN
;
A
#
# COMPACT_ATOMS: atom_id res chain seq x y z
N MET A 1 27.22 4.67 -2.49
CA MET A 1 26.68 3.30 -2.70
C MET A 1 26.19 2.74 -1.37
N LEU A 2 24.91 2.41 -1.26
CA LEU A 2 24.32 1.81 -0.05
C LEU A 2 24.45 0.28 -0.11
N LYS A 3 24.96 -0.33 0.97
CA LYS A 3 25.18 -1.78 1.03
C LYS A 3 24.90 -2.33 2.43
N THR A 4 24.30 -3.52 2.49
CA THR A 4 24.16 -4.29 3.73
C THR A 4 25.15 -5.45 3.74
N VAL A 5 25.78 -5.70 4.89
CA VAL A 5 26.75 -6.79 5.08
C VAL A 5 26.35 -7.61 6.31
N ASN A 6 25.91 -8.85 6.07
CA ASN A 6 25.44 -9.80 7.09
C ASN A 6 24.40 -9.18 8.05
N LEU A 7 23.58 -8.25 7.52
CA LEU A 7 22.62 -7.49 8.31
C LEU A 7 21.54 -8.40 8.88
N GLY A 8 21.29 -8.30 10.17
CA GLY A 8 20.24 -9.04 10.86
C GLY A 8 19.60 -8.24 11.98
N LEU A 9 18.32 -8.49 12.22
CA LEU A 9 17.56 -7.89 13.30
C LEU A 9 16.68 -8.91 14.00
N GLN A 10 16.74 -8.89 15.34
CA GLN A 10 15.96 -9.76 16.20
C GLN A 10 15.37 -8.99 17.37
N TYR A 11 14.09 -9.19 17.65
CA TYR A 11 13.40 -8.69 18.84
C TYR A 11 13.05 -9.86 19.78
N GLY A 12 13.74 -9.96 20.89
CA GLY A 12 13.59 -11.09 21.81
C GLY A 12 13.84 -12.42 21.11
N SER A 13 12.85 -13.32 21.06
CA SER A 13 12.94 -14.60 20.36
C SER A 13 12.55 -14.51 18.88
N ARG A 14 11.98 -13.40 18.43
CA ARG A 14 11.51 -13.23 17.05
C ARG A 14 12.60 -12.63 16.17
N LYS A 15 13.13 -13.44 15.25
CA LYS A 15 14.05 -12.99 14.22
C LYS A 15 13.21 -12.40 13.06
N LEU A 16 13.47 -11.14 12.71
CA LEU A 16 12.81 -10.49 11.58
C LEU A 16 13.50 -10.82 10.26
N PHE A 17 14.84 -10.72 10.24
CA PHE A 17 15.67 -11.16 9.11
C PHE A 17 17.12 -11.37 9.59
N ASP A 18 17.86 -12.13 8.80
CA ASP A 18 19.22 -12.53 9.11
C ASP A 18 20.06 -12.66 7.83
N ASN A 19 21.35 -12.34 7.98
CA ASN A 19 22.34 -12.52 6.93
C ASN A 19 21.97 -11.84 5.59
N VAL A 20 21.43 -10.61 5.65
CA VAL A 20 21.05 -9.83 4.48
C VAL A 20 22.29 -9.17 3.88
N ASN A 21 22.57 -9.51 2.63
CA ASN A 21 23.69 -8.99 1.85
C ASN A 21 23.19 -8.47 0.52
N ILE A 22 22.91 -7.16 0.45
CA ILE A 22 22.37 -6.49 -0.74
C ILE A 22 23.19 -5.22 -1.02
N SER A 23 23.44 -4.94 -2.30
CA SER A 23 24.06 -3.70 -2.73
C SER A 23 23.03 -2.93 -3.58
N PHE A 24 22.74 -1.71 -3.18
CA PHE A 24 21.85 -0.82 -3.88
C PHE A 24 22.67 0.13 -4.74
N THR A 25 22.40 0.16 -6.04
CA THR A 25 23.18 0.90 -7.02
C THR A 25 22.40 2.10 -7.55
N LYS A 26 23.12 3.17 -7.85
CA LYS A 26 22.57 4.41 -8.43
C LYS A 26 21.79 4.14 -9.72
N GLY A 27 20.75 4.93 -9.98
CA GLY A 27 19.90 4.81 -11.15
C GLY A 27 18.88 3.67 -11.08
N ASN A 28 18.65 3.09 -9.89
CA ASN A 28 17.69 2.02 -9.70
C ASN A 28 16.68 2.32 -8.60
N CYS A 29 15.44 1.88 -8.84
CA CYS A 29 14.37 1.92 -7.89
C CYS A 29 14.07 0.51 -7.36
N TYR A 30 14.15 0.33 -6.04
CA TYR A 30 13.98 -0.94 -5.33
C TYR A 30 12.65 -0.94 -4.58
N GLY A 31 11.69 -1.75 -5.03
CA GLY A 31 10.45 -1.99 -4.32
C GLY A 31 10.63 -3.02 -3.21
N ILE A 32 10.34 -2.68 -1.98
CA ILE A 32 10.41 -3.59 -0.82
C ILE A 32 9.02 -4.11 -0.55
N ILE A 33 8.81 -5.40 -0.76
CA ILE A 33 7.53 -6.08 -0.59
C ILE A 33 7.61 -7.20 0.44
N GLY A 34 6.47 -7.62 0.94
CA GLY A 34 6.36 -8.71 1.94
C GLY A 34 5.07 -8.59 2.74
N ALA A 35 4.71 -9.65 3.44
CA ALA A 35 3.52 -9.68 4.28
C ALA A 35 3.53 -8.58 5.35
N ASN A 36 2.34 -8.21 5.87
CA ASN A 36 2.26 -7.28 6.99
C ASN A 36 2.98 -7.85 8.22
N GLY A 37 3.84 -7.01 8.83
CA GLY A 37 4.69 -7.43 9.95
C GLY A 37 5.92 -8.24 9.56
N ALA A 38 6.25 -8.38 8.26
CA ALA A 38 7.50 -9.02 7.79
C ALA A 38 8.76 -8.19 8.08
N GLY A 39 8.60 -6.89 8.42
CA GLY A 39 9.72 -6.02 8.79
C GLY A 39 10.14 -5.01 7.71
N LYS A 40 9.29 -4.72 6.71
CA LYS A 40 9.59 -3.79 5.60
C LYS A 40 10.02 -2.40 6.09
N SER A 41 9.15 -1.71 6.84
CA SER A 41 9.45 -0.39 7.42
C SER A 41 10.62 -0.45 8.42
N THR A 42 10.77 -1.56 9.13
CA THR A 42 11.89 -1.79 10.04
C THR A 42 13.21 -1.91 9.26
N PHE A 43 13.18 -2.52 8.08
CA PHE A 43 14.34 -2.59 7.21
C PHE A 43 14.76 -1.20 6.70
N LEU A 44 13.79 -0.34 6.30
CA LEU A 44 14.09 1.05 5.96
C LEU A 44 14.71 1.81 7.14
N LYS A 45 14.19 1.64 8.37
CA LYS A 45 14.75 2.25 9.59
C LYS A 45 16.17 1.79 9.92
N LEU A 46 16.52 0.54 9.60
CA LEU A 46 17.90 0.06 9.71
C LEU A 46 18.81 0.71 8.66
N LEU A 47 18.35 0.81 7.43
CA LEU A 47 19.10 1.45 6.34
C LEU A 47 19.33 2.94 6.63
N SER A 48 18.35 3.65 7.22
CA SER A 48 18.47 5.05 7.65
C SER A 48 19.27 5.23 8.94
N LYS A 49 19.67 4.13 9.60
CA LYS A 49 20.34 4.13 10.91
C LYS A 49 19.49 4.79 12.03
N GLU A 50 18.18 4.79 11.89
CA GLU A 50 17.28 5.19 12.99
C GLU A 50 17.21 4.15 14.10
N ILE A 51 17.47 2.89 13.77
CA ILE A 51 17.58 1.78 14.70
C ILE A 51 18.87 1.00 14.43
N ASP A 52 19.44 0.42 15.49
CA ASP A 52 20.64 -0.40 15.40
C ASP A 52 20.33 -1.84 14.97
N SER A 53 21.21 -2.45 14.19
CA SER A 53 21.14 -3.86 13.82
C SER A 53 21.56 -4.75 15.00
N THR A 54 21.01 -5.97 15.06
CA THR A 54 21.49 -6.99 16.02
C THR A 54 22.79 -7.63 15.54
N SER A 55 22.99 -7.73 14.23
CA SER A 55 24.21 -8.26 13.60
C SER A 55 24.45 -7.59 12.25
N GLY A 56 25.71 -7.59 11.81
CA GLY A 56 26.11 -6.96 10.55
C GLY A 56 26.02 -5.43 10.57
N GLU A 57 26.17 -4.83 9.41
CA GLU A 57 26.22 -3.37 9.30
C GLU A 57 25.65 -2.85 7.97
N VAL A 58 25.26 -1.56 7.98
CA VAL A 58 24.86 -0.79 6.81
C VAL A 58 26.01 0.15 6.46
N ILE A 59 26.55 0.00 5.25
CA ILE A 59 27.64 0.81 4.72
C ILE A 59 27.06 1.79 3.69
N MET A 60 27.41 3.06 3.85
CA MET A 60 27.10 4.15 2.93
C MET A 60 28.34 5.02 2.77
N ASP A 61 28.58 5.51 1.57
CA ASP A 61 29.70 6.41 1.31
C ASP A 61 29.53 7.73 2.07
N LYS A 62 30.64 8.28 2.56
CA LYS A 62 30.61 9.44 3.49
C LYS A 62 30.03 10.72 2.86
N ASN A 63 30.13 10.85 1.53
CA ASN A 63 29.69 12.04 0.80
C ASN A 63 28.27 11.88 0.24
N GLU A 64 27.62 10.73 0.41
CA GLU A 64 26.27 10.50 -0.06
C GLU A 64 25.24 11.05 0.93
N ARG A 65 24.26 11.74 0.43
CA ARG A 65 23.13 12.26 1.20
C ARG A 65 21.93 11.32 1.10
N MET A 66 21.44 10.90 2.25
CA MET A 66 20.23 10.10 2.37
C MET A 66 19.06 10.97 2.82
N SER A 67 17.93 10.83 2.14
CA SER A 67 16.65 11.44 2.52
C SER A 67 15.63 10.36 2.85
N VAL A 68 14.82 10.58 3.88
CA VAL A 68 13.82 9.63 4.38
C VAL A 68 12.48 10.32 4.51
N LEU A 69 11.43 9.73 3.94
CA LEU A 69 10.06 10.22 4.13
C LEU A 69 9.64 10.04 5.59
N LYS A 70 9.41 11.15 6.27
CA LYS A 70 8.97 11.15 7.67
C LYS A 70 7.49 10.92 7.80
N GLN A 71 7.10 10.15 8.81
CA GLN A 71 5.70 9.81 9.08
C GLN A 71 5.03 10.73 10.11
N ASP A 72 5.81 11.46 10.92
CA ASP A 72 5.26 12.39 11.90
C ASP A 72 4.82 13.71 11.23
N GLN A 73 3.52 13.83 11.03
CA GLN A 73 2.88 15.00 10.40
C GLN A 73 2.94 16.26 11.25
N ASN A 74 3.23 16.16 12.55
CA ASN A 74 3.22 17.26 13.49
C ASN A 74 4.61 17.78 13.86
N ALA A 75 5.67 17.15 13.36
CA ALA A 75 7.05 17.50 13.67
C ALA A 75 7.42 18.95 13.29
N TYR A 76 6.70 19.53 12.33
CA TYR A 76 6.99 20.86 11.76
C TYR A 76 5.85 21.87 11.92
N ASN A 77 4.93 21.69 12.87
CA ASN A 77 3.74 22.54 13.01
C ASN A 77 4.05 24.05 13.13
N ASN A 78 5.24 24.42 13.61
CA ASN A 78 5.65 25.81 13.80
C ASN A 78 6.45 26.38 12.60
N GLU A 79 6.71 25.57 11.58
CA GLU A 79 7.42 25.98 10.36
C GLU A 79 6.43 26.33 9.26
N THR A 80 6.83 27.21 8.33
CA THR A 80 6.07 27.40 7.09
C THR A 80 6.24 26.20 6.16
N VAL A 81 5.31 26.02 5.25
CA VAL A 81 5.34 24.93 4.25
C VAL A 81 6.66 24.94 3.46
N ILE A 82 7.05 26.11 2.93
CA ILE A 82 8.27 26.24 2.14
C ILE A 82 9.52 25.96 2.98
N ASN A 83 9.60 26.47 4.20
CA ASN A 83 10.70 26.18 5.13
C ASN A 83 10.78 24.70 5.45
N THR A 84 9.62 24.03 5.62
CA THR A 84 9.56 22.60 5.87
C THR A 84 10.21 21.82 4.72
N VAL A 85 9.96 22.19 3.47
CA VAL A 85 10.60 21.54 2.30
C VAL A 85 12.11 21.81 2.31
N LEU A 86 12.55 23.04 2.50
CA LEU A 86 13.96 23.40 2.57
C LEU A 86 14.74 22.65 3.65
N LEU A 87 14.11 22.35 4.80
CA LEU A 87 14.68 21.53 5.88
C LEU A 87 15.01 20.08 5.45
N GLY A 88 14.56 19.64 4.28
CA GLY A 88 14.99 18.40 3.63
C GLY A 88 16.48 18.38 3.27
N HIS A 89 17.12 19.54 3.10
CA HIS A 89 18.56 19.66 2.84
C HIS A 89 19.29 20.36 4.01
N LYS A 90 19.61 19.61 5.06
CA LYS A 90 20.19 20.13 6.32
C LYS A 90 21.41 21.01 6.11
N ARG A 91 22.36 20.59 5.24
CA ARG A 91 23.60 21.35 5.00
C ARG A 91 23.31 22.71 4.38
N LEU A 92 22.36 22.78 3.44
CA LEU A 92 21.94 24.04 2.84
C LEU A 92 21.39 25.00 3.92
N ILE A 93 20.53 24.52 4.79
CA ILE A 93 19.97 25.33 5.90
C ILE A 93 21.05 25.78 6.89
N GLU A 94 22.02 24.91 7.20
CA GLU A 94 23.17 25.28 8.04
C GLU A 94 23.97 26.42 7.42
N ILE A 95 24.25 26.36 6.13
CA ILE A 95 24.97 27.41 5.39
C ILE A 95 24.16 28.71 5.40
N MET A 96 22.87 28.65 5.12
CA MET A 96 21.99 29.83 5.19
C MET A 96 22.08 30.52 6.55
N LYS A 97 21.95 29.75 7.64
CA LYS A 97 22.06 30.28 9.01
C LYS A 97 23.44 30.85 9.30
N GLN A 98 24.52 30.15 8.91
CA GLN A 98 25.88 30.62 9.09
C GLN A 98 26.15 31.93 8.34
N LYS A 99 25.61 32.05 7.11
CA LYS A 99 25.68 33.28 6.32
C LYS A 99 24.94 34.42 7.03
N ASP A 100 23.71 34.19 7.47
CA ASP A 100 22.90 35.19 8.16
C ASP A 100 23.57 35.66 9.46
N GLU A 101 24.09 34.72 10.25
CA GLU A 101 24.84 35.04 11.49
C GLU A 101 26.13 35.81 11.18
N LEU A 102 26.84 35.45 10.11
CA LEU A 102 28.08 36.10 9.72
C LEU A 102 27.86 37.53 9.23
N TYR A 103 26.83 37.76 8.42
CA TYR A 103 26.51 39.10 7.89
C TYR A 103 25.82 40.00 8.92
N ALA A 104 25.26 39.41 10.00
CA ALA A 104 24.69 40.18 11.14
C ALA A 104 25.75 40.68 12.14
N LYS A 105 27.04 40.31 12.00
CA LYS A 105 28.12 40.79 12.89
C LYS A 105 28.36 42.27 12.73
N GLU A 106 28.42 43.00 13.82
CA GLU A 106 28.78 44.44 13.83
C GLU A 106 30.25 44.65 13.50
N ASP A 107 31.14 43.76 13.98
CA ASP A 107 32.58 43.77 13.71
C ASP A 107 32.98 42.70 12.67
N PHE A 108 32.80 43.02 11.40
CA PHE A 108 33.13 42.10 10.29
C PHE A 108 34.64 42.19 9.99
N THR A 109 35.37 41.08 10.14
CA THR A 109 36.81 40.96 9.97
C THR A 109 37.19 40.44 8.58
N ASP A 110 38.49 40.58 8.21
CA ASP A 110 39.01 39.95 6.97
C ASP A 110 38.85 38.43 6.96
N GLU A 111 38.96 37.77 8.12
CA GLU A 111 38.73 36.34 8.28
C GLU A 111 37.24 35.97 8.04
N ASP A 112 36.33 36.82 8.49
CA ASP A 112 34.90 36.68 8.20
C ASP A 112 34.61 36.83 6.71
N GLY A 113 35.36 37.69 6.03
CA GLY A 113 35.26 37.83 4.57
C GLY A 113 35.68 36.58 3.79
N VAL A 114 36.73 35.89 4.25
CA VAL A 114 37.16 34.61 3.67
C VAL A 114 36.10 33.54 3.90
N LEU A 115 35.60 33.43 5.14
CA LEU A 115 34.56 32.46 5.48
C LEU A 115 33.26 32.74 4.70
N ALA A 116 32.89 34.02 4.51
CA ALA A 116 31.71 34.39 3.71
C ALA A 116 31.86 33.90 2.26
N ALA A 117 33.05 34.09 1.65
CA ALA A 117 33.31 33.63 0.29
C ALA A 117 33.26 32.11 0.16
N GLU A 118 33.75 31.35 1.16
CA GLU A 118 33.65 29.89 1.20
C GLU A 118 32.19 29.43 1.31
N LEU A 119 31.42 30.04 2.20
CA LEU A 119 30.01 29.75 2.39
C LEU A 119 29.16 30.09 1.17
N GLU A 120 29.48 31.21 0.48
CA GLU A 120 28.82 31.57 -0.80
C GLU A 120 29.12 30.56 -1.91
N GLY A 121 30.37 30.09 -1.97
CA GLY A 121 30.76 29.04 -2.92
C GLY A 121 29.99 27.74 -2.69
N GLU A 122 29.98 27.26 -1.45
CA GLU A 122 29.25 26.06 -1.08
C GLU A 122 27.72 26.22 -1.28
N PHE A 123 27.15 27.38 -0.93
CA PHE A 123 25.75 27.71 -1.16
C PHE A 123 25.38 27.64 -2.65
N ALA A 124 26.22 28.18 -3.53
CA ALA A 124 26.01 28.13 -4.97
C ALA A 124 26.12 26.68 -5.50
N GLU A 125 27.11 25.90 -5.03
CA GLU A 125 27.27 24.48 -5.42
C GLU A 125 26.06 23.62 -5.03
N LEU A 126 25.41 23.94 -3.92
CA LEU A 126 24.21 23.25 -3.44
C LEU A 126 22.92 23.78 -4.08
N GLY A 127 22.98 24.67 -5.05
CA GLY A 127 21.80 25.27 -5.69
C GLY A 127 21.01 26.21 -4.79
N GLY A 128 21.66 26.84 -3.82
CA GLY A 128 21.00 27.64 -2.80
C GLY A 128 20.20 28.82 -3.35
N TRP A 129 20.63 29.41 -4.47
CA TRP A 129 19.90 30.51 -5.12
C TRP A 129 18.56 30.10 -5.74
N GLU A 130 18.43 28.84 -6.13
CA GLU A 130 17.25 28.30 -6.77
C GLU A 130 16.39 27.46 -5.79
N ALA A 131 16.87 27.27 -4.56
CA ALA A 131 16.29 26.37 -3.57
C ALA A 131 14.81 26.65 -3.27
N GLU A 132 14.41 27.91 -3.14
CA GLU A 132 13.02 28.30 -2.88
C GLU A 132 12.13 28.00 -4.09
N SER A 133 12.60 28.34 -5.31
CA SER A 133 11.89 28.03 -6.55
C SER A 133 11.75 26.53 -6.80
N ASP A 134 12.78 25.75 -6.48
CA ASP A 134 12.73 24.28 -6.57
C ASP A 134 11.74 23.70 -5.56
N ALA A 135 11.72 24.24 -4.33
CA ALA A 135 10.74 23.83 -3.31
C ALA A 135 9.30 24.15 -3.76
N GLU A 136 9.06 25.35 -4.32
CA GLU A 136 7.75 25.72 -4.87
C GLU A 136 7.35 24.81 -6.04
N SER A 137 8.30 24.47 -6.92
CA SER A 137 8.06 23.56 -8.05
C SER A 137 7.67 22.17 -7.60
N LEU A 138 8.32 21.61 -6.57
CA LEU A 138 7.95 20.34 -5.97
C LEU A 138 6.57 20.38 -5.32
N LEU A 139 6.26 21.44 -4.56
CA LEU A 139 4.96 21.61 -3.90
C LEU A 139 3.83 21.71 -4.93
N ASN A 140 3.97 22.55 -5.94
CA ASN A 140 2.98 22.67 -7.01
C ASN A 140 2.80 21.35 -7.77
N GLY A 141 3.90 20.66 -8.06
CA GLY A 141 3.89 19.38 -8.76
C GLY A 141 3.13 18.30 -8.01
N ILE A 142 3.28 18.22 -6.69
CA ILE A 142 2.56 17.24 -5.87
C ILE A 142 1.12 17.68 -5.53
N GLY A 143 0.70 18.87 -5.99
CA GLY A 143 -0.65 19.39 -5.80
C GLY A 143 -0.86 20.07 -4.43
N VAL A 144 0.14 20.84 -3.99
CA VAL A 144 0.02 21.81 -2.90
C VAL A 144 -0.02 23.21 -3.53
N ASP A 145 -1.20 23.82 -3.55
CA ASP A 145 -1.43 25.11 -4.21
C ASP A 145 -0.60 26.23 -3.54
N SER A 146 -0.18 27.23 -4.34
CA SER A 146 0.74 28.31 -3.90
C SER A 146 0.20 29.13 -2.71
N GLU A 147 -1.11 29.15 -2.47
CA GLU A 147 -1.71 29.82 -1.32
C GLU A 147 -1.27 29.24 0.03
N TYR A 148 -0.88 27.92 0.04
CA TYR A 148 -0.43 27.24 1.26
C TYR A 148 1.06 27.41 1.53
N HIS A 149 1.90 27.82 0.55
CA HIS A 149 3.36 27.77 0.64
C HIS A 149 3.94 28.55 1.83
N TYR A 150 3.31 29.67 2.19
CA TYR A 150 3.76 30.54 3.29
C TYR A 150 2.93 30.38 4.57
N MET A 151 1.93 29.47 4.58
CA MET A 151 1.16 29.13 5.79
C MET A 151 1.99 28.25 6.72
N LEU A 152 1.61 28.23 7.99
CA LEU A 152 2.21 27.32 8.98
C LEU A 152 1.70 25.89 8.75
N MET A 153 2.60 24.92 8.87
CA MET A 153 2.22 23.50 8.79
C MET A 153 1.11 23.13 9.78
N GLY A 154 1.09 23.77 10.97
CA GLY A 154 0.06 23.55 12.00
C GLY A 154 -1.37 23.89 11.56
N GLU A 155 -1.53 24.76 10.57
CA GLU A 155 -2.82 25.24 10.06
C GLU A 155 -3.39 24.35 8.93
N LEU A 156 -2.58 23.41 8.43
CA LEU A 156 -2.95 22.59 7.28
C LEU A 156 -3.65 21.30 7.67
N ASP A 157 -4.48 20.80 6.76
CA ASP A 157 -5.05 19.47 6.85
C ASP A 157 -3.99 18.37 6.74
N ALA A 158 -4.25 17.23 7.39
CA ALA A 158 -3.34 16.10 7.42
C ALA A 158 -2.91 15.61 6.02
N LYS A 159 -3.82 15.67 5.03
CA LYS A 159 -3.53 15.28 3.63
C LYS A 159 -2.50 16.19 2.97
N ILE A 160 -2.62 17.51 3.20
CA ILE A 160 -1.67 18.50 2.67
C ILE A 160 -0.30 18.34 3.36
N LYS A 161 -0.29 18.14 4.69
CA LYS A 161 0.94 17.89 5.45
C LYS A 161 1.75 16.71 4.88
N ILE A 162 1.09 15.61 4.52
CA ILE A 162 1.75 14.44 3.93
C ILE A 162 2.42 14.80 2.60
N LYS A 163 1.74 15.55 1.73
CA LYS A 163 2.30 16.03 0.47
C LYS A 163 3.53 16.91 0.69
N VAL A 164 3.49 17.81 1.69
CA VAL A 164 4.64 18.67 2.05
C VAL A 164 5.82 17.85 2.56
N LEU A 165 5.58 16.84 3.43
CA LEU A 165 6.65 15.94 3.90
C LEU A 165 7.26 15.10 2.77
N LEU A 166 6.45 14.73 1.78
CA LEU A 166 6.96 14.05 0.59
C LEU A 166 7.83 15.01 -0.24
N ALA A 167 7.38 16.25 -0.48
CA ALA A 167 8.20 17.26 -1.15
C ALA A 167 9.51 17.52 -0.39
N GLN A 168 9.49 17.57 0.95
CA GLN A 168 10.68 17.65 1.82
C GLN A 168 11.65 16.49 1.55
N ALA A 169 11.15 15.27 1.44
CA ALA A 169 12.00 14.10 1.20
C ALA A 169 12.64 14.11 -0.20
N LEU A 170 11.94 14.64 -1.21
CA LEU A 170 12.42 14.74 -2.60
C LEU A 170 13.38 15.90 -2.82
N PHE A 171 13.36 16.90 -1.92
CA PHE A 171 14.08 18.17 -2.11
C PHE A 171 15.60 18.00 -2.17
N GLY A 172 16.23 18.75 -3.08
CA GLY A 172 17.67 18.86 -3.23
C GLY A 172 18.33 17.59 -3.80
N ASN A 173 17.60 16.74 -4.53
CA ASN A 173 18.12 15.59 -5.27
C ASN A 173 19.03 14.65 -4.44
N PRO A 174 18.52 13.96 -3.39
CA PRO A 174 19.32 13.10 -2.53
C PRO A 174 19.94 11.93 -3.30
N ASP A 175 21.14 11.47 -2.89
CA ASP A 175 21.79 10.29 -3.49
C ASP A 175 21.06 9.00 -3.18
N ILE A 176 20.40 8.95 -2.02
CA ILE A 176 19.60 7.80 -1.56
C ILE A 176 18.28 8.33 -1.00
N LEU A 177 17.19 7.85 -1.57
CA LEU A 177 15.83 8.21 -1.18
C LEU A 177 15.10 7.00 -0.60
N LEU A 178 14.62 7.11 0.63
CA LEU A 178 13.86 6.07 1.33
C LEU A 178 12.40 6.52 1.50
N LEU A 179 11.46 5.81 0.88
CA LEU A 179 10.04 6.12 0.91
C LEU A 179 9.25 4.96 1.54
N ASP A 180 8.58 5.21 2.65
CA ASP A 180 7.68 4.24 3.30
C ASP A 180 6.23 4.63 3.05
N GLU A 181 5.53 3.87 2.20
CA GLU A 181 4.14 4.07 1.77
C GLU A 181 3.85 5.48 1.21
N PRO A 182 4.63 5.97 0.22
CA PRO A 182 4.52 7.36 -0.26
C PRO A 182 3.19 7.66 -0.97
N THR A 183 2.50 6.65 -1.49
CA THR A 183 1.22 6.80 -2.20
C THR A 183 0.01 6.88 -1.27
N ASN A 184 0.18 6.54 0.02
CA ASN A 184 -0.92 6.61 0.98
C ASN A 184 -1.43 8.05 1.14
N ASN A 185 -2.75 8.21 1.01
CA ASN A 185 -3.44 9.51 1.10
C ASN A 185 -3.10 10.52 -0.02
N LEU A 186 -2.43 10.11 -1.10
CA LEU A 186 -2.31 10.91 -2.31
C LEU A 186 -3.54 10.70 -3.21
N ASP A 187 -3.96 11.75 -3.88
CA ASP A 187 -4.89 11.64 -4.99
C ASP A 187 -4.20 11.10 -6.25
N TYR A 188 -4.97 10.68 -7.26
CA TYR A 188 -4.43 10.06 -8.45
C TYR A 188 -3.47 10.97 -9.24
N LYS A 189 -3.70 12.30 -9.25
CA LYS A 189 -2.82 13.27 -9.93
C LYS A 189 -1.47 13.37 -9.23
N SER A 190 -1.49 13.46 -7.90
CA SER A 190 -0.28 13.49 -7.08
C SER A 190 0.52 12.19 -7.20
N THR A 191 -0.17 11.03 -7.23
CA THR A 191 0.48 9.72 -7.43
C THR A 191 1.14 9.64 -8.79
N ARG A 192 0.46 10.04 -9.87
CA ARG A 192 1.02 10.06 -11.23
C ARG A 192 2.19 11.02 -11.37
N TRP A 193 2.13 12.18 -10.73
CA TRP A 193 3.25 13.11 -10.70
C TRP A 193 4.46 12.48 -10.00
N LEU A 194 4.24 11.81 -8.86
CA LEU A 194 5.31 11.11 -8.14
C LEU A 194 5.92 9.98 -8.98
N GLU A 195 5.11 9.19 -9.69
CA GLU A 195 5.59 8.18 -10.63
C GLU A 195 6.54 8.80 -11.67
N ASN A 196 6.09 9.87 -12.34
CA ASN A 196 6.90 10.56 -13.35
C ASN A 196 8.18 11.16 -12.75
N PHE A 197 8.12 11.70 -11.54
CA PHE A 197 9.29 12.21 -10.84
C PHE A 197 10.32 11.10 -10.59
N LEU A 198 9.87 9.96 -10.06
CA LEU A 198 10.75 8.83 -9.73
C LEU A 198 11.31 8.12 -10.96
N LEU A 199 10.57 8.07 -12.07
CA LEU A 199 11.07 7.55 -13.35
C LEU A 199 12.24 8.36 -13.91
N ASN A 200 12.27 9.67 -13.64
CA ASN A 200 13.34 10.57 -14.04
C ASN A 200 14.43 10.76 -12.96
N PHE A 201 14.29 10.08 -11.83
CA PHE A 201 15.22 10.22 -10.71
C PHE A 201 16.46 9.36 -10.93
N GLU A 202 17.62 9.98 -11.09
CA GLU A 202 18.87 9.31 -11.49
C GLU A 202 19.62 8.62 -10.34
N ASN A 203 19.19 8.80 -9.09
CA ASN A 203 19.85 8.29 -7.90
C ASN A 203 19.21 6.98 -7.40
N THR A 204 19.56 6.53 -6.21
CA THR A 204 19.05 5.28 -5.63
C THR A 204 17.75 5.53 -4.88
N VAL A 205 16.70 4.79 -5.21
CA VAL A 205 15.39 4.87 -4.52
C VAL A 205 15.04 3.53 -3.91
N LEU A 206 14.60 3.53 -2.65
CA LEU A 206 14.01 2.36 -1.99
C LEU A 206 12.60 2.71 -1.53
N ILE A 207 11.63 1.91 -1.93
CA ILE A 207 10.21 2.18 -1.69
C ILE A 207 9.56 0.97 -1.03
N VAL A 208 8.86 1.19 0.07
CA VAL A 208 7.84 0.26 0.56
C VAL A 208 6.50 0.76 0.05
N SER A 209 5.74 -0.05 -0.66
CA SER A 209 4.38 0.29 -1.08
C SER A 209 3.51 -0.96 -1.19
N HIS A 210 2.22 -0.77 -0.98
CA HIS A 210 1.16 -1.73 -1.24
C HIS A 210 0.41 -1.45 -2.55
N ASP A 211 0.80 -0.42 -3.29
CA ASP A 211 0.28 -0.10 -4.61
C ASP A 211 1.09 -0.82 -5.70
N ARG A 212 0.46 -1.83 -6.33
CA ARG A 212 1.11 -2.66 -7.35
C ARG A 212 1.36 -1.90 -8.63
N HIS A 213 0.41 -1.06 -9.05
CA HIS A 213 0.54 -0.26 -10.27
C HIS A 213 1.74 0.67 -10.12
N PHE A 214 1.84 1.36 -8.98
CA PHE A 214 2.96 2.21 -8.65
C PHE A 214 4.30 1.44 -8.66
N LEU A 215 4.37 0.29 -7.95
CA LEU A 215 5.58 -0.55 -7.94
C LEU A 215 5.94 -1.06 -9.33
N ASN A 216 4.94 -1.38 -10.16
CA ASN A 216 5.15 -1.89 -11.51
C ASN A 216 5.72 -0.83 -12.44
N ASN A 217 5.27 0.42 -12.28
CA ASN A 217 5.71 1.55 -13.11
C ASN A 217 7.10 2.05 -12.73
N VAL A 218 7.42 2.16 -11.42
CA VAL A 218 8.63 2.86 -10.98
C VAL A 218 9.79 1.92 -10.62
N CYS A 219 9.53 0.66 -10.21
CA CYS A 219 10.58 -0.21 -9.69
C CYS A 219 11.31 -0.96 -10.81
N THR A 220 12.66 -0.94 -10.73
CA THR A 220 13.56 -1.74 -11.56
C THR A 220 13.94 -3.06 -10.88
N HIS A 221 13.82 -3.12 -9.56
CA HIS A 221 14.17 -4.27 -8.72
C HIS A 221 13.14 -4.45 -7.61
N ILE A 222 12.94 -5.71 -7.20
CA ILE A 222 12.06 -6.05 -6.07
C ILE A 222 12.88 -6.75 -4.98
N CYS A 223 12.82 -6.21 -3.77
CA CYS A 223 13.32 -6.80 -2.54
C CYS A 223 12.18 -7.53 -1.82
N ASP A 224 12.14 -8.84 -1.93
CA ASP A 224 11.12 -9.69 -1.33
C ASP A 224 11.50 -10.09 0.09
N VAL A 225 10.75 -9.59 1.08
CA VAL A 225 10.93 -9.88 2.52
C VAL A 225 10.02 -11.03 2.90
N ASP A 226 10.55 -12.25 2.99
CA ASP A 226 9.79 -13.45 3.35
C ASP A 226 10.62 -14.39 4.25
N PHE A 227 10.01 -14.99 5.27
CA PHE A 227 10.62 -15.91 6.25
C PHE A 227 11.97 -15.46 6.82
N GLY A 228 12.09 -14.20 7.17
CA GLY A 228 13.31 -13.66 7.76
C GLY A 228 14.48 -13.55 6.79
N LYS A 229 14.23 -13.67 5.50
CA LYS A 229 15.20 -13.46 4.42
C LYS A 229 14.75 -12.31 3.54
N ILE A 230 15.69 -11.61 2.94
CA ILE A 230 15.42 -10.60 1.92
C ILE A 230 16.10 -11.05 0.63
N LYS A 231 15.30 -11.30 -0.41
CA LYS A 231 15.79 -11.71 -1.72
C LYS A 231 15.61 -10.58 -2.73
N LEU A 232 16.64 -10.30 -3.49
CA LEU A 232 16.60 -9.30 -4.55
C LEU A 232 16.28 -9.97 -5.90
N TYR A 233 15.30 -9.40 -6.60
CA TYR A 233 14.90 -9.78 -7.96
C TYR A 233 15.10 -8.58 -8.88
N VAL A 234 15.62 -8.84 -10.07
CA VAL A 234 15.75 -7.83 -11.14
C VAL A 234 14.48 -7.84 -11.96
N GLY A 235 13.83 -6.72 -12.07
CA GLY A 235 12.55 -6.54 -12.75
C GLY A 235 11.54 -5.81 -11.86
N ASN A 236 10.37 -5.50 -12.43
CA ASN A 236 9.27 -4.85 -11.75
C ASN A 236 8.42 -5.85 -10.94
N TYR A 237 7.33 -5.35 -10.34
CA TYR A 237 6.44 -6.17 -9.51
C TYR A 237 5.81 -7.34 -10.28
N GLU A 238 5.32 -7.11 -11.50
CA GLU A 238 4.68 -8.14 -12.32
C GLU A 238 5.65 -9.27 -12.67
N PHE A 239 6.85 -8.93 -13.12
CA PHE A 239 7.90 -9.91 -13.39
C PHE A 239 8.25 -10.75 -12.15
N TRP A 240 8.37 -10.10 -10.98
CA TRP A 240 8.60 -10.80 -9.72
C TRP A 240 7.43 -11.75 -9.40
N TYR A 241 6.18 -11.27 -9.55
CA TYR A 241 4.98 -12.07 -9.25
C TYR A 241 4.91 -13.33 -10.12
N GLU A 242 5.04 -13.19 -11.45
CA GLU A 242 5.04 -14.31 -12.38
C GLU A 242 6.18 -15.29 -12.10
N SER A 243 7.40 -14.78 -11.89
CA SER A 243 8.57 -15.60 -11.58
C SER A 243 8.39 -16.37 -10.27
N SER A 244 7.83 -15.74 -9.24
CA SER A 244 7.59 -16.37 -7.94
C SER A 244 6.52 -17.47 -8.02
N GLN A 245 5.43 -17.23 -8.77
CA GLN A 245 4.38 -18.23 -9.00
C GLN A 245 4.92 -19.45 -9.79
N LEU A 246 5.71 -19.19 -10.83
CA LEU A 246 6.33 -20.25 -11.63
C LEU A 246 7.29 -21.10 -10.79
N ALA A 247 8.14 -20.45 -9.99
CA ALA A 247 9.06 -21.15 -9.10
C ALA A 247 8.32 -22.03 -8.06
N LEU A 248 7.24 -21.50 -7.47
CA LEU A 248 6.40 -22.23 -6.53
C LEU A 248 5.72 -23.44 -7.20
N GLN A 249 5.20 -23.27 -8.42
CA GLN A 249 4.60 -24.38 -9.18
C GLN A 249 5.63 -25.46 -9.51
N GLN A 250 6.81 -25.07 -9.97
CA GLN A 250 7.90 -26.01 -10.28
C GLN A 250 8.33 -26.80 -9.04
N ALA A 251 8.48 -26.11 -7.88
CA ALA A 251 8.84 -26.76 -6.63
C ALA A 251 7.76 -27.76 -6.16
N LYS A 252 6.46 -27.41 -6.30
CA LYS A 252 5.35 -28.34 -6.01
C LYS A 252 5.37 -29.56 -6.91
N ASP A 253 5.61 -29.38 -8.21
CA ASP A 253 5.65 -30.48 -9.18
C ASP A 253 6.87 -31.39 -8.95
N GLN A 254 8.01 -30.82 -8.59
CA GLN A 254 9.21 -31.58 -8.21
C GLN A 254 8.97 -32.42 -6.95
N ASN A 255 8.37 -31.82 -5.90
CA ASN A 255 8.05 -32.54 -4.68
C ASN A 255 7.04 -33.67 -4.92
N LYS A 256 5.99 -33.41 -5.70
CA LYS A 256 5.02 -34.45 -6.07
C LYS A 256 5.68 -35.63 -6.79
N LYS A 257 6.62 -35.36 -7.71
CA LYS A 257 7.42 -36.41 -8.40
C LYS A 257 8.34 -37.13 -7.42
N ALA A 258 8.98 -36.40 -6.50
CA ALA A 258 9.85 -36.98 -5.46
C ALA A 258 9.04 -37.89 -4.51
N GLU A 259 7.87 -37.45 -4.04
CA GLU A 259 6.96 -38.25 -3.20
C GLU A 259 6.48 -39.52 -3.89
N GLN A 260 6.09 -39.44 -5.17
CA GLN A 260 5.73 -40.61 -5.93
C GLN A 260 6.89 -41.60 -6.05
N LYS A 261 8.10 -41.09 -6.29
CA LYS A 261 9.31 -41.89 -6.36
C LYS A 261 9.67 -42.56 -5.05
N VAL A 262 9.52 -41.83 -3.93
CA VAL A 262 9.69 -42.34 -2.56
C VAL A 262 8.70 -43.47 -2.30
N LYS A 263 7.43 -43.30 -2.64
CA LYS A 263 6.38 -44.33 -2.48
C LYS A 263 6.68 -45.58 -3.28
N GLU A 264 7.06 -45.45 -4.56
CA GLU A 264 7.44 -46.58 -5.41
C GLU A 264 8.65 -47.36 -4.86
N LEU A 265 9.67 -46.64 -4.38
CA LEU A 265 10.86 -47.25 -3.78
C LEU A 265 10.53 -47.95 -2.46
N GLN A 266 9.70 -47.37 -1.63
CA GLN A 266 9.25 -47.96 -0.35
C GLN A 266 8.43 -49.24 -0.59
N GLU A 267 7.49 -49.23 -1.54
CA GLU A 267 6.72 -50.40 -1.91
C GLU A 267 7.59 -51.52 -2.47
N PHE A 268 8.60 -51.19 -3.32
CA PHE A 268 9.54 -52.16 -3.82
C PHE A 268 10.41 -52.76 -2.69
N ILE A 269 10.94 -51.93 -1.80
CA ILE A 269 11.75 -52.37 -0.66
C ILE A 269 10.91 -53.30 0.23
N ALA A 270 9.66 -52.94 0.55
CA ALA A 270 8.77 -53.75 1.36
C ALA A 270 8.50 -55.13 0.73
N ARG A 271 8.25 -55.19 -0.59
CA ARG A 271 7.99 -56.46 -1.29
C ARG A 271 9.19 -57.38 -1.38
N PHE A 272 10.40 -56.85 -1.46
CA PHE A 272 11.59 -57.64 -1.83
C PHE A 272 12.68 -57.69 -0.75
N SER A 273 12.48 -57.01 0.41
CA SER A 273 13.45 -57.02 1.52
C SER A 273 13.72 -58.43 2.08
N ALA A 274 12.72 -59.28 2.12
CA ALA A 274 12.83 -60.68 2.61
C ALA A 274 13.34 -61.69 1.59
N ASN A 275 13.50 -61.31 0.32
CA ASN A 275 13.86 -62.23 -0.76
C ASN A 275 15.37 -62.22 -1.02
N LYS A 276 16.07 -63.33 -0.68
CA LYS A 276 17.52 -63.50 -0.80
C LYS A 276 18.10 -63.15 -2.18
N SER A 277 17.42 -63.46 -3.27
CA SER A 277 17.89 -63.21 -4.63
C SER A 277 17.77 -61.75 -5.06
N LYS A 278 16.86 -60.97 -4.45
CA LYS A 278 16.60 -59.53 -4.75
C LYS A 278 17.11 -58.57 -3.66
N SER A 279 17.72 -59.10 -2.59
CA SER A 279 18.23 -58.31 -1.46
C SER A 279 19.23 -57.24 -1.90
N ARG A 280 20.13 -57.53 -2.85
CA ARG A 280 21.07 -56.53 -3.40
C ARG A 280 20.35 -55.37 -4.10
N GLN A 281 19.27 -55.64 -4.81
CA GLN A 281 18.46 -54.62 -5.50
C GLN A 281 17.66 -53.76 -4.46
N ALA A 282 17.14 -54.41 -3.43
CA ALA A 282 16.48 -53.68 -2.32
C ALA A 282 17.42 -52.73 -1.59
N THR A 283 18.66 -53.20 -1.33
CA THR A 283 19.73 -52.37 -0.69
C THR A 283 20.14 -51.19 -1.59
N SER A 284 20.28 -51.43 -2.90
CA SER A 284 20.59 -50.35 -3.86
C SER A 284 19.47 -49.29 -3.91
N ARG A 285 18.20 -49.73 -3.88
CA ARG A 285 17.05 -48.81 -3.88
C ARG A 285 16.87 -48.11 -2.54
N LYS A 286 17.27 -48.72 -1.40
CA LYS A 286 17.32 -48.04 -0.12
C LYS A 286 18.34 -46.89 -0.14
N LYS A 287 19.52 -47.08 -0.74
CA LYS A 287 20.53 -46.03 -0.93
C LYS A 287 20.04 -44.92 -1.87
N LEU A 288 19.16 -45.23 -2.83
CA LEU A 288 18.51 -44.23 -3.68
C LEU A 288 17.44 -43.44 -2.90
N LEU A 289 16.67 -44.12 -2.06
CA LEU A 289 15.69 -43.48 -1.17
C LEU A 289 16.36 -42.47 -0.22
N ASP A 290 17.49 -42.85 0.37
CA ASP A 290 18.27 -42.01 1.29
C ASP A 290 18.89 -40.77 0.58
N LYS A 291 18.94 -40.75 -0.76
CA LYS A 291 19.43 -39.63 -1.58
C LYS A 291 18.33 -38.72 -2.12
N ILE A 292 17.08 -39.10 -1.99
CA ILE A 292 15.96 -38.27 -2.44
C ILE A 292 15.71 -37.25 -1.34
N ASN A 293 16.14 -36.01 -1.55
CA ASN A 293 15.71 -34.87 -0.77
C ASN A 293 14.35 -34.42 -1.30
N ILE A 294 13.32 -34.49 -0.49
CA ILE A 294 12.11 -33.72 -0.68
C ILE A 294 12.48 -32.34 -0.13
N GLU A 295 12.57 -31.34 -0.99
CA GLU A 295 12.78 -29.98 -0.53
C GLU A 295 11.58 -29.59 0.34
N ASP A 296 11.84 -29.19 1.58
CA ASP A 296 10.83 -28.50 2.37
C ASP A 296 10.55 -27.18 1.65
N ILE A 297 9.45 -27.14 0.88
CA ILE A 297 8.93 -25.88 0.37
C ILE A 297 8.47 -25.13 1.61
N GLU A 298 9.29 -24.18 2.07
CA GLU A 298 8.87 -23.24 3.10
C GLU A 298 7.58 -22.60 2.59
N PRO A 299 6.43 -22.84 3.23
CA PRO A 299 5.18 -22.22 2.78
C PRO A 299 5.36 -20.72 2.90
N SER A 300 5.09 -19.94 1.84
CA SER A 300 5.20 -18.48 1.90
C SER A 300 4.47 -17.93 3.12
N SER A 301 5.05 -16.96 3.80
CA SER A 301 4.38 -16.26 4.90
C SER A 301 3.16 -15.46 4.42
N ARG A 302 3.05 -15.26 3.10
CA ARG A 302 1.93 -14.60 2.46
C ARG A 302 0.69 -15.47 2.53
N ARG A 303 -0.36 -14.90 3.11
CA ARG A 303 -1.66 -15.54 3.22
C ARG A 303 -2.70 -14.67 2.55
N TYR A 304 -3.45 -15.25 1.62
CA TYR A 304 -4.54 -14.57 0.93
C TYR A 304 -5.84 -14.81 1.71
N PRO A 305 -6.57 -13.76 2.13
CA PRO A 305 -7.91 -13.94 2.66
C PRO A 305 -8.84 -14.43 1.54
N TYR A 306 -9.88 -15.18 1.89
CA TYR A 306 -10.89 -15.54 0.91
C TYR A 306 -11.94 -14.45 0.83
N ILE A 307 -11.94 -13.67 -0.24
CA ILE A 307 -12.95 -12.65 -0.52
C ILE A 307 -13.75 -13.09 -1.74
N GLY A 308 -15.02 -13.46 -1.52
CA GLY A 308 -15.91 -13.95 -2.58
C GLY A 308 -17.34 -13.52 -2.32
N PHE A 309 -17.72 -12.37 -2.88
CA PHE A 309 -19.06 -11.82 -2.72
C PHE A 309 -20.05 -12.61 -3.60
N LYS A 310 -21.17 -13.03 -3.01
CA LYS A 310 -22.25 -13.73 -3.71
C LYS A 310 -23.57 -13.10 -3.34
N PRO A 311 -24.33 -12.59 -4.32
CA PRO A 311 -25.65 -12.01 -4.03
C PRO A 311 -26.63 -13.12 -3.64
N ASN A 312 -27.43 -12.86 -2.64
CA ASN A 312 -28.49 -13.77 -2.20
C ASN A 312 -29.63 -13.87 -3.23
N ARG A 313 -29.84 -12.80 -4.05
CA ARG A 313 -30.79 -12.74 -5.15
C ARG A 313 -30.27 -11.80 -6.24
N GLU A 314 -30.75 -11.99 -7.47
CA GLU A 314 -30.45 -11.07 -8.56
C GLU A 314 -31.15 -9.72 -8.35
N VAL A 315 -30.52 -8.64 -8.83
CA VAL A 315 -31.15 -7.31 -8.90
C VAL A 315 -32.24 -7.28 -9.96
N GLY A 316 -33.31 -6.52 -9.71
CA GLY A 316 -34.31 -6.19 -10.72
C GLY A 316 -33.79 -5.19 -11.75
N ASN A 317 -34.72 -4.64 -12.57
CA ASN A 317 -34.37 -3.64 -13.58
C ASN A 317 -34.17 -2.25 -12.94
N ASP A 318 -34.95 -1.93 -11.91
CA ASP A 318 -34.84 -0.67 -11.17
C ASP A 318 -33.85 -0.88 -10.03
N ILE A 319 -32.69 -0.23 -10.09
CA ILE A 319 -31.59 -0.43 -9.12
C ILE A 319 -31.41 0.83 -8.28
N LEU A 320 -30.97 1.93 -8.87
CA LEU A 320 -30.83 3.22 -8.22
C LEU A 320 -31.13 4.33 -9.23
N PHE A 321 -31.97 5.27 -8.83
CA PHE A 321 -32.23 6.51 -9.55
C PHE A 321 -31.87 7.69 -8.66
N VAL A 322 -31.06 8.59 -9.16
CA VAL A 322 -30.66 9.85 -8.52
C VAL A 322 -31.07 10.98 -9.44
N GLU A 323 -31.81 11.97 -8.91
CA GLU A 323 -32.36 13.08 -9.68
C GLU A 323 -32.11 14.41 -8.98
N ASN A 324 -31.33 15.29 -9.61
CA ASN A 324 -30.98 16.63 -9.14
C ASN A 324 -30.48 16.64 -7.67
N LEU A 325 -29.73 15.63 -7.29
CA LEU A 325 -29.20 15.52 -5.93
C LEU A 325 -28.11 16.57 -5.74
N SER A 326 -28.24 17.39 -4.69
CA SER A 326 -27.26 18.43 -4.36
C SER A 326 -27.01 18.48 -2.87
N LYS A 327 -25.75 18.70 -2.52
CA LYS A 327 -25.33 19.02 -1.14
C LYS A 327 -24.55 20.33 -1.15
N PRO A 328 -25.02 21.38 -0.44
CA PRO A 328 -24.42 22.69 -0.48
C PRO A 328 -22.91 22.67 -0.17
N GLY A 329 -22.10 23.30 -1.02
CA GLY A 329 -20.65 23.36 -0.87
C GLY A 329 -19.89 22.06 -1.19
N VAL A 330 -20.57 21.01 -1.69
CA VAL A 330 -19.96 19.72 -1.97
C VAL A 330 -20.15 19.30 -3.42
N PHE A 331 -21.39 19.18 -3.89
CA PHE A 331 -21.73 18.91 -5.29
C PHE A 331 -23.13 19.40 -5.62
N GLU A 332 -23.41 19.66 -6.90
CA GLU A 332 -24.68 20.22 -7.37
C GLU A 332 -25.27 19.42 -8.53
N ASN A 333 -26.63 19.29 -8.51
CA ASN A 333 -27.44 18.74 -9.58
C ASN A 333 -27.02 17.37 -10.12
N LEU A 334 -26.52 16.50 -9.23
CA LEU A 334 -26.11 15.15 -9.60
C LEU A 334 -27.32 14.32 -10.05
N THR A 335 -27.29 13.83 -11.27
CA THR A 335 -28.36 13.01 -11.87
C THR A 335 -27.76 11.82 -12.60
N PHE A 336 -28.04 10.60 -12.15
CA PHE A 336 -27.64 9.36 -12.81
C PHE A 336 -28.55 8.21 -12.42
N SER A 337 -28.51 7.15 -13.21
CA SER A 337 -29.18 5.89 -12.88
C SER A 337 -28.19 4.73 -12.96
N VAL A 338 -28.41 3.70 -12.15
CA VAL A 338 -27.60 2.48 -12.16
C VAL A 338 -28.35 1.40 -12.93
N ASN A 339 -27.72 0.85 -13.95
CA ASN A 339 -28.23 -0.25 -14.76
C ASN A 339 -27.67 -1.59 -14.29
N LYS A 340 -28.29 -2.68 -14.75
CA LYS A 340 -27.81 -4.04 -14.41
C LYS A 340 -26.37 -4.24 -14.91
N ASN A 341 -25.53 -4.78 -14.07
CA ASN A 341 -24.09 -5.00 -14.27
C ASN A 341 -23.21 -3.73 -14.29
N ASP A 342 -23.74 -2.57 -13.96
CA ASP A 342 -22.91 -1.39 -13.77
C ASP A 342 -21.95 -1.60 -12.58
N LYS A 343 -20.67 -1.36 -12.84
CA LYS A 343 -19.61 -1.26 -11.84
C LYS A 343 -19.03 0.15 -11.94
N ILE A 344 -19.56 1.03 -11.12
CA ILE A 344 -19.31 2.48 -11.21
C ILE A 344 -18.18 2.84 -10.26
N ALA A 345 -17.08 3.37 -10.81
CA ALA A 345 -16.05 4.02 -10.04
C ALA A 345 -16.36 5.52 -9.88
N PHE A 346 -16.34 6.01 -8.65
CA PHE A 346 -16.45 7.43 -8.34
C PHE A 346 -15.05 7.99 -8.08
N LEU A 347 -14.68 9.02 -8.85
CA LEU A 347 -13.40 9.71 -8.74
C LEU A 347 -13.60 11.14 -8.31
N SER A 348 -12.72 11.66 -7.47
CA SER A 348 -12.70 13.07 -7.06
C SER A 348 -11.33 13.47 -6.55
N GLU A 349 -10.92 14.71 -6.78
CA GLU A 349 -9.76 15.31 -6.12
C GLU A 349 -10.06 15.60 -4.65
N ASN A 350 -11.33 15.83 -4.31
CA ASN A 350 -11.81 16.02 -2.95
C ASN A 350 -12.66 14.82 -2.52
N SER A 351 -12.04 13.87 -1.79
CA SER A 351 -12.73 12.66 -1.30
C SER A 351 -14.00 12.94 -0.49
N HIS A 352 -14.13 14.15 0.08
CA HIS A 352 -15.33 14.57 0.82
C HIS A 352 -16.61 14.52 -0.05
N GLN A 353 -16.49 14.75 -1.36
CA GLN A 353 -17.62 14.68 -2.28
C GLN A 353 -18.19 13.25 -2.36
N ILE A 354 -17.32 12.26 -2.46
CA ILE A 354 -17.72 10.84 -2.53
C ILE A 354 -18.26 10.37 -1.19
N THR A 355 -17.58 10.70 -0.08
CA THR A 355 -18.03 10.40 1.28
C THR A 355 -19.45 10.95 1.53
N ALA A 356 -19.71 12.21 1.14
CA ALA A 356 -21.02 12.82 1.28
C ALA A 356 -22.08 12.09 0.45
N LEU A 357 -21.79 11.76 -0.81
CA LEU A 357 -22.69 11.00 -1.67
C LEU A 357 -23.03 9.63 -1.06
N PHE A 358 -22.03 8.87 -0.62
CA PHE A 358 -22.25 7.53 -0.06
C PHE A 358 -22.98 7.57 1.27
N ASN A 359 -22.76 8.59 2.12
CA ASN A 359 -23.53 8.82 3.33
C ASN A 359 -25.01 9.14 3.05
N ILE A 360 -25.29 9.94 2.02
CA ILE A 360 -26.66 10.20 1.58
C ILE A 360 -27.31 8.90 1.07
N LEU A 361 -26.66 8.17 0.17
CA LEU A 361 -27.19 6.94 -0.42
C LEU A 361 -27.38 5.81 0.62
N SER A 362 -26.56 5.79 1.68
CA SER A 362 -26.71 4.86 2.81
C SER A 362 -27.76 5.30 3.83
N GLY A 363 -28.30 6.53 3.71
CA GLY A 363 -29.28 7.09 4.64
C GLY A 363 -28.67 7.62 5.95
N LYS A 364 -27.35 7.72 6.05
CA LYS A 364 -26.67 8.33 7.20
C LYS A 364 -26.78 9.86 7.21
N ASP A 365 -26.80 10.47 6.05
CA ASP A 365 -26.93 11.91 5.87
C ASP A 365 -28.27 12.26 5.24
N THR A 366 -29.02 13.17 5.87
CA THR A 366 -30.34 13.63 5.44
C THR A 366 -30.35 15.09 4.99
N ASP A 367 -29.20 15.79 5.09
CA ASP A 367 -29.06 17.18 4.69
C ASP A 367 -28.63 17.30 3.22
N TYR A 368 -29.62 17.20 2.33
CA TYR A 368 -29.45 17.31 0.87
C TYR A 368 -30.74 17.79 0.21
N THR A 369 -30.66 18.21 -1.03
CA THR A 369 -31.79 18.52 -1.91
C THR A 369 -31.81 17.55 -3.09
N GLY A 370 -32.97 17.46 -3.79
CA GLY A 370 -33.14 16.46 -4.86
C GLY A 370 -33.76 15.18 -4.36
N LYS A 371 -33.65 14.11 -5.13
CA LYS A 371 -34.28 12.82 -4.83
C LYS A 371 -33.38 11.66 -5.24
N PHE A 372 -33.41 10.60 -4.46
CA PHE A 372 -32.90 9.30 -4.90
C PHE A 372 -33.85 8.18 -4.47
N LYS A 373 -33.80 7.07 -5.18
CA LYS A 373 -34.64 5.91 -4.90
C LYS A 373 -33.92 4.62 -5.22
N TRP A 374 -33.78 3.75 -4.22
CA TRP A 374 -33.35 2.38 -4.41
C TRP A 374 -34.51 1.52 -4.91
N GLY A 375 -34.20 0.56 -5.78
CA GLY A 375 -35.17 -0.43 -6.25
C GLY A 375 -35.61 -1.37 -5.11
N ILE A 376 -36.83 -1.92 -5.21
CA ILE A 376 -37.42 -2.78 -4.16
C ILE A 376 -36.62 -4.08 -3.96
N THR A 377 -35.90 -4.55 -4.98
CA THR A 377 -35.12 -5.80 -4.92
C THR A 377 -33.68 -5.58 -4.48
N THR A 378 -33.27 -4.37 -4.21
CA THR A 378 -31.89 -4.04 -3.87
C THR A 378 -31.57 -4.32 -2.40
N SER A 379 -30.38 -4.81 -2.16
CA SER A 379 -29.78 -4.94 -0.82
C SER A 379 -28.34 -4.44 -0.92
N VAL A 380 -27.99 -3.43 -0.12
CA VAL A 380 -26.71 -2.73 -0.19
C VAL A 380 -25.78 -3.19 0.93
N GLY A 381 -24.60 -3.68 0.57
CA GLY A 381 -23.48 -3.89 1.49
C GLY A 381 -22.56 -2.69 1.47
N PHE A 382 -22.56 -1.91 2.54
CA PHE A 382 -21.78 -0.68 2.63
C PHE A 382 -20.50 -0.85 3.43
N LEU A 383 -19.38 -0.45 2.83
CA LEU A 383 -18.09 -0.28 3.48
C LEU A 383 -17.72 1.21 3.46
N PRO A 384 -17.86 1.94 4.56
CA PRO A 384 -17.42 3.32 4.67
C PRO A 384 -15.89 3.43 4.83
N GLN A 385 -15.30 4.56 4.48
CA GLN A 385 -13.89 4.86 4.70
C GLN A 385 -13.55 4.86 6.20
N ASP A 386 -14.33 5.53 7.04
CA ASP A 386 -14.23 5.40 8.51
C ASP A 386 -15.21 4.35 9.02
N ASN A 387 -14.66 3.25 9.48
CA ASN A 387 -15.42 2.11 10.00
C ASN A 387 -15.33 1.96 11.53
N LYS A 388 -14.79 2.96 12.26
CA LYS A 388 -14.57 2.89 13.71
C LYS A 388 -15.85 2.60 14.47
N GLU A 389 -16.97 3.21 14.10
CA GLU A 389 -18.28 3.05 14.77
C GLU A 389 -18.74 1.59 14.86
N TYR A 390 -18.32 0.71 13.92
CA TYR A 390 -18.65 -0.71 13.94
C TYR A 390 -17.87 -1.49 15.01
N PHE A 391 -16.76 -0.94 15.52
CA PHE A 391 -15.80 -1.62 16.39
C PHE A 391 -15.63 -0.97 17.77
N ASP A 392 -16.47 0.00 18.12
CA ASP A 392 -16.40 0.73 19.41
C ASP A 392 -16.79 -0.12 20.63
N LYS A 393 -17.43 -1.27 20.41
CA LYS A 393 -17.87 -2.17 21.49
C LYS A 393 -16.74 -3.12 21.90
N GLU A 394 -16.64 -3.41 23.19
CA GLU A 394 -15.71 -4.41 23.73
C GLU A 394 -16.19 -5.86 23.50
N LEU A 395 -16.52 -6.21 22.29
CA LEU A 395 -16.93 -7.56 21.90
C LEU A 395 -15.72 -8.37 21.40
N SER A 396 -15.78 -9.70 21.57
CA SER A 396 -14.89 -10.59 20.83
C SER A 396 -15.23 -10.54 19.33
N LEU A 397 -14.26 -10.84 18.45
CA LEU A 397 -14.53 -10.92 17.00
C LEU A 397 -15.63 -11.94 16.67
N ILE A 398 -15.70 -13.03 17.42
CA ILE A 398 -16.74 -14.06 17.27
C ILE A 398 -18.11 -13.45 17.55
N ASP A 399 -18.28 -12.77 18.68
CA ASP A 399 -19.55 -12.18 19.07
C ASP A 399 -19.92 -10.97 18.18
N TRP A 400 -18.93 -10.24 17.72
CA TRP A 400 -19.13 -9.14 16.77
C TRP A 400 -19.68 -9.68 15.44
N LEU A 401 -19.03 -10.68 14.82
CA LEU A 401 -19.44 -11.20 13.53
C LEU A 401 -20.77 -11.97 13.62
N ARG A 402 -21.05 -12.63 14.76
CA ARG A 402 -22.29 -13.35 15.01
C ARG A 402 -23.54 -12.47 14.85
N GLN A 403 -23.46 -11.18 15.19
CA GLN A 403 -24.59 -10.24 15.06
C GLN A 403 -25.08 -10.09 13.62
N TYR A 404 -24.19 -10.34 12.65
CA TYR A 404 -24.46 -10.16 11.21
C TYR A 404 -24.73 -11.49 10.48
N SER A 405 -24.77 -12.60 11.21
CA SER A 405 -25.07 -13.91 10.61
C SER A 405 -26.56 -14.21 10.64
N PRO A 406 -27.25 -14.25 9.49
CA PRO A 406 -28.70 -14.41 9.45
C PRO A 406 -29.18 -15.86 9.65
N GLN A 407 -28.34 -16.85 9.38
CA GLN A 407 -28.75 -18.25 9.30
C GLN A 407 -28.11 -19.14 10.39
N ASP A 408 -26.80 -19.07 10.58
CA ASP A 408 -26.05 -19.91 11.50
C ASP A 408 -25.19 -19.05 12.43
N GLN A 409 -25.48 -19.11 13.72
CA GLN A 409 -24.79 -18.35 14.77
C GLN A 409 -23.87 -19.23 15.62
N THR A 410 -23.63 -20.48 15.20
CA THR A 410 -22.74 -21.39 15.93
C THR A 410 -21.30 -20.84 15.90
N GLU A 411 -20.58 -21.05 16.99
CA GLU A 411 -19.21 -20.60 17.10
C GLU A 411 -18.32 -21.19 15.99
N THR A 412 -18.52 -22.45 15.66
CA THR A 412 -17.76 -23.13 14.60
C THR A 412 -17.95 -22.48 13.24
N PHE A 413 -19.19 -22.10 12.90
CA PHE A 413 -19.49 -21.40 11.65
C PHE A 413 -18.84 -20.03 11.60
N ILE A 414 -18.98 -19.23 12.65
CA ILE A 414 -18.40 -17.89 12.75
C ILE A 414 -16.86 -17.93 12.71
N ARG A 415 -16.24 -18.88 13.44
CA ARG A 415 -14.78 -19.08 13.38
C ARG A 415 -14.32 -19.52 11.99
N GLY A 416 -15.12 -20.29 11.26
CA GLY A 416 -14.83 -20.60 9.86
C GLY A 416 -14.75 -19.36 8.97
N TRP A 417 -15.64 -18.39 9.15
CA TRP A 417 -15.61 -17.12 8.43
C TRP A 417 -14.42 -16.24 8.85
N LEU A 418 -14.14 -16.15 10.14
CA LEU A 418 -12.97 -15.43 10.64
C LEU A 418 -11.67 -16.06 10.10
N GLY A 419 -11.59 -17.40 10.06
CA GLY A 419 -10.45 -18.11 9.48
C GLY A 419 -10.22 -17.80 8.00
N ARG A 420 -11.29 -17.61 7.20
CA ARG A 420 -11.20 -17.14 5.81
C ARG A 420 -10.59 -15.74 5.71
N MET A 421 -10.81 -14.90 6.73
CA MET A 421 -10.23 -13.56 6.86
C MET A 421 -8.88 -13.56 7.58
N LEU A 422 -8.24 -14.73 7.72
CA LEU A 422 -6.93 -14.94 8.34
C LEU A 422 -6.91 -14.77 9.88
N PHE A 423 -8.05 -14.73 10.55
CA PHE A 423 -8.12 -14.77 12.00
C PHE A 423 -8.21 -16.23 12.46
N SER A 424 -7.09 -16.82 12.87
CA SER A 424 -7.01 -18.22 13.29
C SER A 424 -6.62 -18.36 14.76
N GLY A 425 -7.02 -19.47 15.38
CA GLY A 425 -6.66 -19.77 16.77
C GLY A 425 -7.09 -18.67 17.74
N GLU A 426 -6.15 -18.14 18.51
CA GLU A 426 -6.39 -17.10 19.51
C GLU A 426 -6.80 -15.75 18.92
N GLU A 427 -6.45 -15.48 17.65
CA GLU A 427 -6.79 -14.23 16.99
C GLU A 427 -8.31 -14.03 16.85
N SER A 428 -9.08 -15.12 16.73
CA SER A 428 -10.55 -15.06 16.68
C SER A 428 -11.19 -14.54 17.98
N PHE A 429 -10.46 -14.55 19.08
CA PHE A 429 -10.92 -14.05 20.40
C PHE A 429 -10.46 -12.61 20.69
N LYS A 430 -9.68 -11.98 19.80
CA LYS A 430 -9.33 -10.57 19.96
C LYS A 430 -10.57 -9.71 20.15
N LYS A 431 -10.45 -8.66 20.95
CA LYS A 431 -11.49 -7.64 21.07
C LYS A 431 -11.51 -6.74 19.82
N CYS A 432 -12.69 -6.31 19.42
CA CYS A 432 -12.88 -5.49 18.22
C CYS A 432 -12.14 -4.13 18.27
N ASN A 433 -12.07 -3.53 19.46
CA ASN A 433 -11.47 -2.21 19.66
C ASN A 433 -9.93 -2.18 19.53
N VAL A 434 -9.25 -3.34 19.58
CA VAL A 434 -7.78 -3.44 19.47
C VAL A 434 -7.30 -3.81 18.06
N LEU A 435 -8.22 -3.91 17.09
CA LEU A 435 -7.88 -4.29 15.72
C LEU A 435 -7.15 -3.17 14.97
N SER A 436 -6.17 -3.55 14.16
CA SER A 436 -5.55 -2.67 13.17
C SER A 436 -6.54 -2.26 12.08
N GLY A 437 -6.22 -1.21 11.30
CA GLY A 437 -7.06 -0.76 10.19
C GLY A 437 -7.37 -1.89 9.19
N GLY A 438 -6.36 -2.61 8.74
CA GLY A 438 -6.54 -3.73 7.79
C GLY A 438 -7.32 -4.91 8.39
N GLU A 439 -7.14 -5.22 9.68
CA GLU A 439 -7.95 -6.23 10.37
C GLU A 439 -9.43 -5.82 10.42
N LYS A 440 -9.74 -4.55 10.69
CA LYS A 440 -11.11 -4.02 10.67
C LYS A 440 -11.75 -4.16 9.29
N VAL A 441 -11.03 -3.78 8.23
CA VAL A 441 -11.53 -3.89 6.85
C VAL A 441 -11.80 -5.35 6.47
N ARG A 442 -10.90 -6.29 6.81
CA ARG A 442 -11.16 -7.73 6.59
C ARG A 442 -12.38 -8.24 7.36
N CYS A 443 -12.62 -7.77 8.59
CA CYS A 443 -13.84 -8.08 9.33
C CYS A 443 -15.10 -7.54 8.64
N MET A 444 -15.04 -6.31 8.09
CA MET A 444 -16.14 -5.73 7.32
C MET A 444 -16.44 -6.55 6.07
N PHE A 445 -15.42 -7.08 5.35
CA PHE A 445 -15.66 -7.99 4.24
C PHE A 445 -16.36 -9.27 4.67
N ALA A 446 -15.96 -9.88 5.81
CA ALA A 446 -16.65 -11.04 6.35
C ALA A 446 -18.14 -10.75 6.64
N LYS A 447 -18.43 -9.59 7.25
CA LYS A 447 -19.80 -9.12 7.50
C LYS A 447 -20.58 -9.00 6.19
N ILE A 448 -20.05 -8.29 5.19
CA ILE A 448 -20.73 -8.05 3.91
C ILE A 448 -20.96 -9.37 3.15
N MET A 449 -19.98 -10.29 3.17
CA MET A 449 -20.15 -11.61 2.56
C MET A 449 -21.24 -12.44 3.26
N LEU A 450 -21.38 -12.35 4.58
CA LEU A 450 -22.44 -13.01 5.34
C LEU A 450 -23.84 -12.46 5.02
N GLU A 451 -23.96 -11.14 4.88
CA GLU A 451 -25.19 -10.45 4.51
C GLU A 451 -25.61 -10.73 3.06
N SER A 452 -24.65 -11.14 2.21
CA SER A 452 -24.89 -11.51 0.80
C SER A 452 -25.68 -10.47 0.00
N PRO A 453 -25.29 -9.17 0.00
CA PRO A 453 -25.99 -8.11 -0.71
C PRO A 453 -25.83 -8.29 -2.23
N ASN A 454 -26.76 -7.68 -2.98
CA ASN A 454 -26.68 -7.66 -4.45
C ASN A 454 -26.11 -6.34 -5.02
N ILE A 455 -25.83 -5.39 -4.14
CA ILE A 455 -25.10 -4.15 -4.46
C ILE A 455 -23.96 -4.00 -3.44
N LEU A 456 -22.75 -3.80 -3.92
CA LEU A 456 -21.61 -3.40 -3.10
C LEU A 456 -21.41 -1.89 -3.22
N MET A 457 -21.31 -1.21 -2.09
CA MET A 457 -21.00 0.22 -2.04
C MET A 457 -19.76 0.40 -1.15
N PHE A 458 -18.59 0.60 -1.78
CA PHE A 458 -17.29 0.56 -1.10
C PHE A 458 -16.56 1.89 -1.25
N GLU A 459 -16.18 2.48 -0.13
CA GLU A 459 -15.39 3.71 -0.08
C GLU A 459 -13.94 3.37 0.28
N ASP A 460 -13.03 3.56 -0.69
CA ASP A 460 -11.60 3.28 -0.59
C ASP A 460 -11.26 1.93 0.08
N PRO A 461 -11.78 0.81 -0.45
CA PRO A 461 -11.71 -0.50 0.20
C PRO A 461 -10.29 -1.07 0.29
N THR A 462 -9.32 -0.51 -0.43
CA THR A 462 -7.92 -0.94 -0.44
C THR A 462 -7.09 -0.32 0.68
N ASN A 463 -7.60 0.74 1.34
CA ASN A 463 -6.90 1.42 2.42
C ASN A 463 -6.53 0.46 3.56
N HIS A 464 -5.29 0.54 4.02
CA HIS A 464 -4.71 -0.28 5.11
C HIS A 464 -4.60 -1.79 4.81
N LEU A 465 -4.93 -2.25 3.60
CA LEU A 465 -4.77 -3.65 3.22
C LEU A 465 -3.33 -3.93 2.75
N ASP A 466 -2.90 -5.17 2.94
CA ASP A 466 -1.68 -5.69 2.31
C ASP A 466 -1.95 -6.13 0.87
N LEU A 467 -0.87 -6.30 0.10
CA LEU A 467 -0.94 -6.70 -1.31
C LEU A 467 -1.76 -7.98 -1.53
N GLU A 468 -1.67 -8.93 -0.61
CA GLU A 468 -2.41 -10.19 -0.66
C GLU A 468 -3.92 -9.97 -0.49
N SER A 469 -4.31 -9.09 0.44
CA SER A 469 -5.71 -8.73 0.66
C SER A 469 -6.28 -7.90 -0.49
N ILE A 470 -5.50 -6.98 -1.06
CA ILE A 470 -5.88 -6.20 -2.25
C ILE A 470 -6.11 -7.14 -3.45
N THR A 471 -5.20 -8.14 -3.65
CA THR A 471 -5.38 -9.16 -4.70
C THR A 471 -6.70 -9.90 -4.55
N ALA A 472 -6.94 -10.41 -3.35
CA ALA A 472 -8.15 -11.17 -3.07
C ALA A 472 -9.42 -10.31 -3.22
N LEU A 473 -9.36 -9.03 -2.84
CA LEU A 473 -10.45 -8.08 -3.02
C LEU A 473 -10.73 -7.81 -4.50
N ASN A 474 -9.69 -7.57 -5.28
CA ASN A 474 -9.81 -7.32 -6.72
C ASN A 474 -10.47 -8.51 -7.43
N GLU A 475 -10.00 -9.74 -7.16
CA GLU A 475 -10.63 -10.95 -7.68
C GLU A 475 -12.09 -11.08 -7.22
N GLY A 476 -12.37 -10.80 -5.95
CA GLY A 476 -13.73 -10.87 -5.38
C GLY A 476 -14.69 -9.89 -6.01
N MET A 477 -14.27 -8.64 -6.25
CA MET A 477 -15.07 -7.59 -6.88
C MET A 477 -15.23 -7.83 -8.40
N SER A 478 -14.16 -8.25 -9.08
CA SER A 478 -14.21 -8.56 -10.53
C SER A 478 -15.18 -9.70 -10.83
N ASN A 479 -15.22 -10.74 -9.98
CA ASN A 479 -16.10 -11.90 -10.13
C ASN A 479 -17.52 -11.68 -9.58
N PHE A 480 -17.80 -10.55 -8.92
CA PHE A 480 -19.12 -10.27 -8.37
C PHE A 480 -20.15 -10.04 -9.47
N LYS A 481 -21.28 -10.75 -9.38
CA LYS A 481 -22.37 -10.71 -10.38
C LYS A 481 -23.45 -9.66 -10.11
N GLY A 482 -23.31 -8.88 -9.05
CA GLY A 482 -24.19 -7.75 -8.72
C GLY A 482 -23.61 -6.43 -9.21
N ASN A 483 -24.22 -5.33 -8.76
CA ASN A 483 -23.75 -3.99 -9.05
C ASN A 483 -22.72 -3.52 -8.02
N ILE A 484 -21.78 -2.69 -8.46
CA ILE A 484 -20.75 -2.12 -7.59
C ILE A 484 -20.74 -0.59 -7.76
N LEU A 485 -20.76 0.10 -6.64
CA LEU A 485 -20.51 1.54 -6.54
C LEU A 485 -19.27 1.67 -5.64
N PHE A 486 -18.17 2.22 -6.14
CA PHE A 486 -16.96 2.27 -5.32
C PHE A 486 -16.10 3.49 -5.64
N SER A 487 -15.28 3.88 -4.66
CA SER A 487 -14.14 4.76 -4.86
C SER A 487 -12.85 3.99 -4.59
N SER A 488 -11.79 4.36 -5.24
CA SER A 488 -10.46 3.84 -4.94
C SER A 488 -9.37 4.75 -5.49
N HIS A 489 -8.22 4.73 -4.84
CA HIS A 489 -6.97 5.28 -5.36
C HIS A 489 -6.09 4.19 -6.02
N ASP A 490 -6.49 2.93 -5.92
CA ASP A 490 -5.80 1.79 -6.53
C ASP A 490 -6.16 1.70 -8.02
N ALA A 491 -5.19 2.03 -8.88
CA ALA A 491 -5.38 2.07 -10.33
C ALA A 491 -5.72 0.67 -10.91
N GLU A 492 -5.14 -0.41 -10.37
CA GLU A 492 -5.44 -1.78 -10.83
C GLU A 492 -6.89 -2.15 -10.51
N LEU A 493 -7.39 -1.81 -9.30
CA LEU A 493 -8.78 -2.05 -8.94
C LEU A 493 -9.74 -1.25 -9.84
N LEU A 494 -9.43 0.01 -10.12
CA LEU A 494 -10.20 0.85 -11.05
C LEU A 494 -10.23 0.24 -12.46
N GLN A 495 -9.07 -0.18 -12.97
CA GLN A 495 -8.94 -0.73 -14.32
C GLN A 495 -9.64 -2.08 -14.49
N THR A 496 -9.57 -2.96 -13.48
CA THR A 496 -10.10 -4.33 -13.59
C THR A 496 -11.57 -4.45 -13.25
N VAL A 497 -12.08 -3.55 -12.42
CA VAL A 497 -13.47 -3.63 -11.91
C VAL A 497 -14.40 -2.65 -12.60
N ALA A 498 -13.99 -1.39 -12.82
CA ALA A 498 -14.88 -0.37 -13.33
C ALA A 498 -15.23 -0.54 -14.82
N ASN A 499 -16.50 -0.37 -15.15
CA ASN A 499 -17.00 -0.25 -16.53
C ASN A 499 -17.69 1.08 -16.79
N ARG A 500 -17.78 1.93 -15.77
CA ARG A 500 -18.34 3.28 -15.83
C ARG A 500 -17.66 4.16 -14.78
N ILE A 501 -17.35 5.40 -15.14
CA ILE A 501 -16.68 6.36 -14.26
C ILE A 501 -17.53 7.61 -14.11
N ILE A 502 -17.79 8.00 -12.86
CA ILE A 502 -18.38 9.29 -12.49
C ILE A 502 -17.30 10.09 -11.76
N SER A 503 -16.85 11.18 -12.37
CA SER A 503 -15.78 12.03 -11.81
C SER A 503 -16.34 13.39 -11.41
N PHE A 504 -16.05 13.80 -10.17
CA PHE A 504 -16.37 15.12 -9.65
C PHE A 504 -15.21 16.09 -9.88
N ASN A 505 -15.56 17.31 -10.27
CA ASN A 505 -14.63 18.43 -10.40
C ASN A 505 -14.59 19.27 -9.11
N LYS A 506 -13.58 20.14 -8.99
CA LYS A 506 -13.44 21.04 -7.83
C LYS A 506 -14.63 22.01 -7.65
N ASP A 507 -15.27 22.40 -8.75
CA ASP A 507 -16.44 23.30 -8.77
C ASP A 507 -17.78 22.63 -8.42
N GLY A 508 -17.76 21.33 -8.07
CA GLY A 508 -18.95 20.55 -7.75
C GLY A 508 -19.70 19.99 -8.97
N SER A 509 -19.26 20.29 -10.20
CA SER A 509 -19.75 19.64 -11.40
C SER A 509 -19.22 18.20 -11.52
N TYR A 510 -19.84 17.40 -12.39
CA TYR A 510 -19.42 16.02 -12.59
C TYR A 510 -19.44 15.62 -14.06
N THR A 511 -18.71 14.57 -14.38
CA THR A 511 -18.77 13.87 -15.67
C THR A 511 -19.14 12.42 -15.44
N ASP A 512 -19.98 11.86 -16.32
CA ASP A 512 -20.43 10.47 -16.28
C ASP A 512 -20.13 9.81 -17.62
N ARG A 513 -19.29 8.76 -17.62
CA ARG A 513 -18.81 8.11 -18.84
C ARG A 513 -18.77 6.58 -18.70
N MET A 514 -19.30 5.90 -19.71
CA MET A 514 -19.14 4.44 -19.88
C MET A 514 -17.78 4.21 -20.53
N THR A 515 -16.75 3.98 -19.71
CA THR A 515 -15.35 3.91 -20.15
C THR A 515 -14.52 3.11 -19.15
N THR A 516 -13.37 2.60 -19.59
CA THR A 516 -12.35 2.04 -18.70
C THR A 516 -11.52 3.15 -18.04
N TYR A 517 -10.76 2.80 -17.01
CA TYR A 517 -9.93 3.79 -16.30
C TYR A 517 -8.81 4.35 -17.20
N GLU A 518 -8.18 3.52 -18.02
CA GLU A 518 -7.16 3.97 -18.99
C GLU A 518 -7.72 4.98 -20.01
N GLU A 519 -8.82 4.63 -20.67
CA GLU A 519 -9.48 5.54 -21.61
C GLU A 519 -9.92 6.85 -20.95
N PHE A 520 -10.36 6.79 -19.69
CA PHE A 520 -10.71 7.99 -18.93
C PHE A 520 -9.50 8.90 -18.72
N LEU A 521 -8.32 8.34 -18.39
CA LEU A 521 -7.08 9.11 -18.23
C LEU A 521 -6.61 9.75 -19.54
N GLU A 522 -6.73 9.04 -20.67
CA GLU A 522 -6.40 9.57 -21.99
C GLU A 522 -7.29 10.77 -22.39
N LEU A 523 -8.55 10.76 -21.98
CA LEU A 523 -9.50 11.84 -22.27
C LEU A 523 -9.31 13.09 -21.37
N GLN A 524 -8.53 12.99 -20.29
CA GLN A 524 -8.18 14.11 -19.41
C GLN A 524 -6.87 14.82 -19.80
N ASN A 525 -6.03 14.20 -20.64
CA ASN A 525 -4.83 14.79 -21.22
C ASN A 525 -5.18 15.54 -22.51
#